data_b9640ac3cb69da073a5fd5e7a7087d5d
#
_entry.id   b9640ac3cb69da073a5fd5e7a7087d5d
#
_cell.length_a   1.000
_cell.length_b   1.000
_cell.length_c   1.000
_cell.angle_alpha   90.00
_cell.angle_beta   90.00
_cell.angle_gamma   90.00
#
_symmetry.space_group_name_H-M   'P 1'
#
loop_
_entity.id
_entity.type
_entity.pdbx_description
1 polymer ?
#
loop_
_entity_poly.entity_id
_entity_poly.type
_entity_poly.pdbx_seq_one_letter_code
_entity_poly.pdbx_strand_id
1 'polypeptide(L)'
;MKNIYSILFICSYLYGWGNTGHRVIGKVAEDRLSNKAKREITKIMGHHDLAYLSFWGDEIRSDPKWKHASTWHYATIPDGENYVKGKHRGDLIEKIEEFSKAAASAATESKERQQALKWLVHLVGDLHQPLHVGNGKDRGANSVQIKWFNEPTNLHRVWDEKLLDYQNLSYTEYATFLKLKYDDFTSKKWLEGDLVSYAHESRDFRKICYEYDGANLDYKYTFKTRPLLDMRLMQAGIRLAALLNKIFK
;
A
#
# COMPACT_ATOMS: atom_id res chain seq x y z
N MET A 1 13.76 3.04 47.50
CA MET A 1 13.92 3.61 46.16
C MET A 1 12.91 2.92 45.25
N LYS A 2 11.90 3.66 44.79
CA LYS A 2 10.85 3.12 43.92
C LYS A 2 11.34 3.25 42.47
N ASN A 3 11.59 2.11 41.83
CA ASN A 3 11.92 2.07 40.40
C ASN A 3 10.65 2.42 39.60
N ILE A 4 10.61 3.62 39.03
CA ILE A 4 9.60 4.05 38.09
C ILE A 4 10.05 3.49 36.72
N TYR A 5 9.47 2.38 36.31
CA TYR A 5 9.57 1.90 34.93
C TYR A 5 8.68 2.82 34.06
N SER A 6 9.31 3.76 33.38
CA SER A 6 8.63 4.50 32.30
C SER A 6 8.29 3.53 31.18
N ILE A 7 7.02 3.14 31.08
CA ILE A 7 6.48 2.45 29.93
C ILE A 7 6.44 3.50 28.80
N LEU A 8 7.44 3.46 27.93
CA LEU A 8 7.40 4.18 26.66
C LEU A 8 6.27 3.56 25.84
N PHE A 9 5.13 4.24 25.80
CA PHE A 9 4.11 4.00 24.78
C PHE A 9 4.70 4.39 23.44
N ILE A 10 5.31 3.43 22.74
CA ILE A 10 5.65 3.59 21.34
C ILE A 10 4.30 3.61 20.61
N CYS A 11 3.86 4.80 20.27
CA CYS A 11 2.71 5.00 19.39
C CYS A 11 3.12 4.42 18.02
N SER A 12 2.83 3.14 17.80
CA SER A 12 3.07 2.50 16.50
C SER A 12 2.07 3.11 15.51
N TYR A 13 2.56 4.04 14.72
CA TYR A 13 1.83 4.58 13.59
C TYR A 13 1.62 3.46 12.56
N LEU A 14 0.40 3.36 12.07
CA LEU A 14 0.06 2.52 10.92
C LEU A 14 0.70 3.17 9.68
N TYR A 15 1.77 2.61 9.17
CA TYR A 15 2.33 2.96 7.87
C TYR A 15 1.75 1.96 6.85
N GLY A 16 1.46 2.42 5.63
CA GLY A 16 1.31 1.59 4.46
C GLY A 16 2.65 0.96 4.05
N TRP A 17 2.76 0.48 2.83
CA TRP A 17 4.09 0.24 2.31
C TRP A 17 4.98 1.41 2.68
N GLY A 18 6.12 1.17 3.30
CA GLY A 18 7.06 2.24 3.61
C GLY A 18 7.47 3.03 2.36
N ASN A 19 8.23 4.09 2.53
CA ASN A 19 8.65 5.01 1.47
C ASN A 19 9.12 4.29 0.20
N THR A 20 9.93 3.25 0.33
CA THR A 20 10.48 2.49 -0.79
C THR A 20 9.38 1.76 -1.55
N GLY A 21 8.47 1.07 -0.85
CA GLY A 21 7.39 0.31 -1.48
C GLY A 21 6.42 1.18 -2.27
N HIS A 22 5.96 2.29 -1.68
CA HIS A 22 5.11 3.25 -2.39
C HIS A 22 5.79 3.83 -3.63
N ARG A 23 7.09 4.18 -3.55
CA ARG A 23 7.84 4.68 -4.71
C ARG A 23 8.02 3.63 -5.80
N VAL A 24 8.27 2.37 -5.43
CA VAL A 24 8.30 1.25 -6.40
C VAL A 24 6.97 1.15 -7.14
N ILE A 25 5.85 1.14 -6.42
CA ILE A 25 4.50 1.09 -6.99
C ILE A 25 4.25 2.28 -7.92
N GLY A 26 4.56 3.49 -7.46
CA GLY A 26 4.44 4.71 -8.27
C GLY A 26 5.26 4.62 -9.55
N LYS A 27 6.52 4.16 -9.48
CA LYS A 27 7.39 4.00 -10.65
C LYS A 27 6.89 2.95 -11.63
N VAL A 28 6.45 1.79 -11.15
CA VAL A 28 5.84 0.74 -11.99
C VAL A 28 4.59 1.27 -12.70
N ALA A 29 3.77 2.06 -12.01
CA ALA A 29 2.57 2.65 -12.59
C ALA A 29 2.90 3.72 -13.64
N GLU A 30 3.80 4.66 -13.32
CA GLU A 30 4.23 5.75 -14.21
C GLU A 30 4.71 5.23 -15.56
N ASP A 31 5.50 4.15 -15.56
CA ASP A 31 6.03 3.54 -16.79
C ASP A 31 4.93 2.92 -17.68
N ARG A 32 3.72 2.73 -17.15
CA ARG A 32 2.56 2.15 -17.85
C ARG A 32 1.44 3.15 -18.13
N LEU A 33 1.65 4.42 -17.79
CA LEU A 33 0.69 5.47 -18.14
C LEU A 33 0.63 5.69 -19.64
N SER A 34 -0.57 5.84 -20.18
CA SER A 34 -0.79 6.32 -21.53
C SER A 34 -0.30 7.77 -21.66
N ASN A 35 0.04 8.18 -22.88
CA ASN A 35 0.44 9.57 -23.16
C ASN A 35 -0.66 10.56 -22.75
N LYS A 36 -1.94 10.18 -22.86
CA LYS A 36 -3.07 11.02 -22.45
C LYS A 36 -3.11 11.16 -20.92
N ALA A 37 -3.00 10.04 -20.17
CA ALA A 37 -2.97 10.09 -18.72
C ALA A 37 -1.78 10.92 -18.21
N LYS A 38 -0.59 10.76 -18.77
CA LYS A 38 0.60 11.57 -18.43
C LYS A 38 0.32 13.06 -18.59
N ARG A 39 -0.27 13.48 -19.74
CA ARG A 39 -0.61 14.89 -19.97
C ARG A 39 -1.63 15.42 -18.98
N GLU A 40 -2.70 14.66 -18.69
CA GLU A 40 -3.74 15.11 -17.76
C GLU A 40 -3.22 15.18 -16.32
N ILE A 41 -2.44 14.21 -15.88
CA ILE A 41 -1.77 14.24 -14.56
C ILE A 41 -0.84 15.45 -14.48
N THR A 42 -0.05 15.72 -15.54
CA THR A 42 0.85 16.89 -15.57
C THR A 42 0.07 18.21 -15.49
N LYS A 43 -1.08 18.32 -16.14
CA LYS A 43 -1.94 19.51 -16.01
C LYS A 43 -2.43 19.73 -14.58
N ILE A 44 -2.74 18.66 -13.86
CA ILE A 44 -3.24 18.72 -12.48
C ILE A 44 -2.11 18.99 -11.48
N MET A 45 -0.97 18.31 -11.63
CA MET A 45 0.10 18.27 -10.65
C MET A 45 1.32 19.13 -10.99
N GLY A 46 1.45 19.60 -12.23
CA GLY A 46 2.67 20.21 -12.76
C GLY A 46 3.71 19.20 -13.25
N HIS A 47 3.58 17.93 -12.91
CA HIS A 47 4.40 16.81 -13.33
C HIS A 47 3.60 15.50 -13.29
N HIS A 48 4.15 14.40 -13.78
CA HIS A 48 3.51 13.07 -13.73
C HIS A 48 4.36 12.02 -12.99
N ASP A 49 5.28 12.45 -12.16
CA ASP A 49 6.11 11.58 -11.32
C ASP A 49 5.24 10.98 -10.19
N LEU A 50 4.77 9.75 -10.41
CA LEU A 50 3.92 9.06 -9.43
C LEU A 50 4.73 8.55 -8.23
N ALA A 51 6.01 8.25 -8.41
CA ALA A 51 6.86 7.85 -7.29
C ALA A 51 7.02 8.99 -6.27
N TYR A 52 7.12 10.24 -6.74
CA TYR A 52 7.15 11.42 -5.87
C TYR A 52 5.82 11.61 -5.11
N LEU A 53 4.69 11.36 -5.76
CA LEU A 53 3.36 11.55 -5.15
C LEU A 53 3.00 10.44 -4.16
N SER A 54 3.57 9.25 -4.32
CA SER A 54 3.07 8.01 -3.72
C SER A 54 3.13 7.96 -2.20
N PHE A 55 4.05 8.68 -1.57
CA PHE A 55 4.22 8.65 -0.12
C PHE A 55 3.52 9.82 0.61
N TRP A 56 2.93 10.74 -0.12
CA TRP A 56 2.31 11.93 0.45
C TRP A 56 1.24 11.62 1.52
N GLY A 57 0.44 10.57 1.36
CA GLY A 57 -0.57 10.16 2.34
C GLY A 57 -0.01 9.90 3.74
N ASP A 58 1.20 9.35 3.83
CA ASP A 58 1.89 9.13 5.10
C ASP A 58 2.61 10.39 5.62
N GLU A 59 3.19 11.20 4.73
CA GLU A 59 3.86 12.45 5.13
C GLU A 59 2.93 13.40 5.88
N ILE A 60 1.65 13.48 5.47
CA ILE A 60 0.68 14.41 6.08
C ILE A 60 0.04 13.89 7.37
N ARG A 61 0.32 12.66 7.80
CA ARG A 61 -0.32 12.04 9.00
C ARG A 61 -0.08 12.83 10.30
N SER A 62 1.02 13.56 10.38
CA SER A 62 1.33 14.41 11.52
C SER A 62 0.57 15.74 11.52
N ASP A 63 -0.04 16.14 10.40
CA ASP A 63 -0.88 17.33 10.32
C ASP A 63 -2.26 17.03 10.95
N PRO A 64 -2.67 17.78 12.01
CA PRO A 64 -3.96 17.58 12.66
C PRO A 64 -5.17 17.64 11.74
N LYS A 65 -5.06 18.34 10.62
CA LYS A 65 -6.12 18.43 9.59
C LYS A 65 -6.43 17.07 8.96
N TRP A 66 -5.45 16.15 8.93
CA TRP A 66 -5.58 14.84 8.32
C TRP A 66 -5.78 13.69 9.31
N LYS A 67 -5.95 14.00 10.60
CA LYS A 67 -6.17 12.98 11.63
C LYS A 67 -7.36 12.06 11.31
N HIS A 68 -8.39 12.58 10.65
CA HIS A 68 -9.56 11.82 10.21
C HIS A 68 -9.26 10.82 9.10
N ALA A 69 -8.17 11.00 8.34
CA ALA A 69 -7.76 10.10 7.26
C ALA A 69 -7.08 8.82 7.74
N SER A 70 -6.87 8.64 9.05
CA SER A 70 -6.20 7.45 9.60
C SER A 70 -6.89 6.13 9.26
N THR A 71 -8.22 6.13 9.04
CA THR A 71 -8.99 4.95 8.64
C THR A 71 -8.96 4.66 7.15
N TRP A 72 -8.45 5.59 6.33
CA TRP A 72 -8.42 5.43 4.89
C TRP A 72 -7.34 4.46 4.41
N HIS A 73 -6.28 4.26 5.21
CA HIS A 73 -5.14 3.43 4.87
C HIS A 73 -5.39 1.92 4.96
N TYR A 74 -6.54 1.48 5.47
CA TYR A 74 -6.80 0.07 5.66
C TYR A 74 -8.28 -0.28 5.47
N ALA A 75 -8.52 -1.56 5.22
CA ALA A 75 -9.83 -2.19 5.30
C ALA A 75 -9.79 -3.34 6.32
N THR A 76 -10.93 -3.71 6.87
CA THR A 76 -11.04 -4.90 7.72
C THR A 76 -11.96 -5.91 7.05
N ILE A 77 -11.40 -7.07 6.71
CA ILE A 77 -12.14 -8.21 6.16
C ILE A 77 -11.71 -9.44 6.95
N PRO A 78 -12.49 -9.91 7.93
CA PRO A 78 -12.18 -11.12 8.70
C PRO A 78 -12.01 -12.35 7.81
N ASP A 79 -11.28 -13.35 8.32
CA ASP A 79 -11.07 -14.59 7.60
C ASP A 79 -12.40 -15.28 7.29
N GLY A 80 -12.58 -15.71 6.05
CA GLY A 80 -13.81 -16.37 5.58
C GLY A 80 -15.01 -15.44 5.32
N GLU A 81 -14.88 -14.13 5.58
CA GLU A 81 -15.93 -13.17 5.30
C GLU A 81 -15.75 -12.49 3.95
N ASN A 82 -16.86 -12.08 3.35
CA ASN A 82 -16.85 -11.15 2.22
C ASN A 82 -16.82 -9.71 2.72
N TYR A 83 -16.23 -8.83 1.92
CA TYR A 83 -16.31 -7.40 2.16
C TYR A 83 -17.78 -6.92 2.09
N VAL A 84 -18.18 -6.15 3.11
CA VAL A 84 -19.45 -5.44 3.14
C VAL A 84 -19.19 -4.02 3.56
N LYS A 85 -19.57 -3.08 2.73
CA LYS A 85 -19.36 -1.64 2.94
C LYS A 85 -19.94 -1.20 4.29
N GLY A 86 -19.12 -0.51 5.08
CA GLY A 86 -19.52 0.02 6.39
C GLY A 86 -19.72 -1.03 7.50
N LYS A 87 -19.51 -2.33 7.22
CA LYS A 87 -19.66 -3.40 8.23
C LYS A 87 -18.51 -3.38 9.25
N HIS A 88 -17.31 -3.14 8.80
CA HIS A 88 -16.10 -3.15 9.62
C HIS A 88 -15.35 -1.81 9.53
N ARG A 89 -14.37 -1.60 10.41
CA ARG A 89 -13.53 -0.39 10.39
C ARG A 89 -12.59 -0.39 9.20
N GLY A 90 -12.26 0.81 8.75
CA GLY A 90 -11.37 1.07 7.61
C GLY A 90 -12.16 1.42 6.36
N ASP A 91 -11.74 2.49 5.69
CA ASP A 91 -12.49 3.12 4.60
C ASP A 91 -11.72 3.02 3.26
N LEU A 92 -10.69 2.17 3.19
CA LEU A 92 -9.72 2.12 2.09
C LEU A 92 -10.40 1.96 0.71
N ILE A 93 -11.33 1.02 0.59
CA ILE A 93 -11.99 0.72 -0.68
C ILE A 93 -12.88 1.90 -1.11
N GLU A 94 -13.69 2.41 -0.18
CA GLU A 94 -14.59 3.54 -0.39
C GLU A 94 -13.82 4.81 -0.79
N LYS A 95 -12.66 5.03 -0.16
CA LYS A 95 -11.84 6.21 -0.46
C LYS A 95 -11.14 6.11 -1.82
N ILE A 96 -10.74 4.93 -2.26
CA ILE A 96 -10.26 4.75 -3.64
C ILE A 96 -11.38 5.07 -4.64
N GLU A 97 -12.61 4.62 -4.39
CA GLU A 97 -13.76 4.94 -5.25
C GLU A 97 -14.08 6.44 -5.26
N GLU A 98 -14.11 7.09 -4.08
CA GLU A 98 -14.38 8.52 -3.93
C GLU A 98 -13.34 9.36 -4.68
N PHE A 99 -12.05 9.10 -4.41
CA PHE A 99 -10.97 9.86 -5.05
C PHE A 99 -10.85 9.57 -6.54
N SER A 100 -11.23 8.38 -7.01
CA SER A 100 -11.32 8.09 -8.44
C SER A 100 -12.33 8.99 -9.14
N LYS A 101 -13.50 9.21 -8.53
CA LYS A 101 -14.53 10.11 -9.05
C LYS A 101 -14.08 11.56 -9.00
N ALA A 102 -13.48 12.00 -7.89
CA ALA A 102 -12.97 13.36 -7.74
C ALA A 102 -11.85 13.68 -8.75
N ALA A 103 -10.90 12.77 -8.95
CA ALA A 103 -9.82 12.93 -9.93
C ALA A 103 -10.34 12.97 -11.38
N ALA A 104 -11.39 12.22 -11.71
CA ALA A 104 -11.99 12.16 -13.04
C ALA A 104 -12.78 13.42 -13.38
N SER A 105 -13.39 14.09 -12.39
CA SER A 105 -14.31 15.20 -12.61
C SER A 105 -13.58 16.51 -12.91
N ALA A 106 -13.85 17.09 -14.08
CA ALA A 106 -13.38 18.44 -14.41
C ALA A 106 -14.07 19.53 -13.59
N ALA A 107 -15.22 19.23 -12.97
CA ALA A 107 -15.95 20.16 -12.10
C ALA A 107 -15.39 20.19 -10.67
N THR A 108 -14.54 19.23 -10.29
CA THR A 108 -13.86 19.22 -8.98
C THR A 108 -12.85 20.36 -8.93
N GLU A 109 -12.80 21.09 -7.81
CA GLU A 109 -11.82 22.14 -7.60
C GLU A 109 -10.38 21.62 -7.77
N SER A 110 -9.53 22.46 -8.37
CA SER A 110 -8.15 22.06 -8.72
C SER A 110 -7.36 21.49 -7.53
N LYS A 111 -7.45 22.11 -6.36
CA LYS A 111 -6.76 21.65 -5.15
C LYS A 111 -7.28 20.30 -4.65
N GLU A 112 -8.59 20.11 -4.66
CA GLU A 112 -9.24 18.85 -4.28
C GLU A 112 -8.86 17.74 -5.27
N ARG A 113 -8.83 18.06 -6.57
CA ARG A 113 -8.40 17.12 -7.62
C ARG A 113 -6.95 16.69 -7.47
N GLN A 114 -6.06 17.61 -7.08
CA GLN A 114 -4.66 17.29 -6.74
C GLN A 114 -4.57 16.36 -5.54
N GLN A 115 -5.33 16.63 -4.48
CA GLN A 115 -5.37 15.78 -3.29
C GLN A 115 -5.93 14.38 -3.61
N ALA A 116 -7.01 14.31 -4.37
CA ALA A 116 -7.61 13.05 -4.82
C ALA A 116 -6.60 12.19 -5.58
N LEU A 117 -5.81 12.79 -6.48
CA LEU A 117 -4.79 12.07 -7.23
C LEU A 117 -3.66 11.53 -6.32
N LYS A 118 -3.18 12.34 -5.37
CA LYS A 118 -2.17 11.90 -4.39
C LYS A 118 -2.69 10.73 -3.55
N TRP A 119 -3.93 10.84 -3.06
CA TRP A 119 -4.57 9.75 -2.31
C TRP A 119 -4.72 8.47 -3.15
N LEU A 120 -5.14 8.56 -4.41
CA LEU A 120 -5.25 7.39 -5.27
C LEU A 120 -3.93 6.65 -5.41
N VAL A 121 -2.84 7.39 -5.68
CA VAL A 121 -1.51 6.80 -5.85
C VAL A 121 -1.07 6.07 -4.58
N HIS A 122 -1.38 6.63 -3.40
CA HIS A 122 -1.05 6.04 -2.11
C HIS A 122 -1.94 4.82 -1.79
N LEU A 123 -3.26 5.01 -1.76
CA LEU A 123 -4.22 4.02 -1.26
C LEU A 123 -4.31 2.76 -2.14
N VAL A 124 -4.07 2.88 -3.45
CA VAL A 124 -3.95 1.68 -4.29
C VAL A 124 -2.74 0.85 -3.88
N GLY A 125 -1.66 1.49 -3.44
CA GLY A 125 -0.52 0.80 -2.82
C GLY A 125 -0.95 0.04 -1.56
N ASP A 126 -1.60 0.72 -0.62
CA ASP A 126 -2.07 0.15 0.65
C ASP A 126 -3.00 -1.05 0.44
N LEU A 127 -3.91 -0.98 -0.55
CA LEU A 127 -4.82 -2.07 -0.88
C LEU A 127 -4.08 -3.38 -1.23
N HIS A 128 -2.86 -3.28 -1.74
CA HIS A 128 -2.06 -4.45 -2.15
C HIS A 128 -1.10 -4.94 -1.08
N GLN A 129 -0.98 -4.26 0.06
CA GLN A 129 -0.26 -4.76 1.23
C GLN A 129 -1.20 -5.69 2.03
N PRO A 130 -0.89 -6.99 2.16
CA PRO A 130 -1.83 -7.95 2.74
C PRO A 130 -2.32 -7.60 4.16
N LEU A 131 -1.47 -6.99 4.98
CA LEU A 131 -1.81 -6.65 6.37
C LEU A 131 -2.64 -5.35 6.47
N HIS A 132 -2.72 -4.54 5.39
CA HIS A 132 -3.66 -3.41 5.30
C HIS A 132 -5.10 -3.85 5.05
N VAL A 133 -5.32 -5.10 4.67
CA VAL A 133 -6.63 -5.74 4.71
C VAL A 133 -6.68 -6.64 5.95
N GLY A 134 -6.85 -6.03 7.13
CA GLY A 134 -6.70 -6.66 8.43
C GLY A 134 -7.79 -7.68 8.76
N ASN A 135 -7.51 -8.57 9.73
CA ASN A 135 -8.44 -9.60 10.22
C ASN A 135 -9.41 -9.10 11.31
N GLY A 136 -9.25 -7.85 11.76
CA GLY A 136 -10.04 -7.24 12.83
C GLY A 136 -9.59 -7.59 14.26
N LYS A 137 -8.57 -8.45 14.44
CA LYS A 137 -8.16 -8.96 15.76
C LYS A 137 -6.88 -8.33 16.29
N ASP A 138 -5.93 -8.01 15.40
CA ASP A 138 -4.55 -7.64 15.75
C ASP A 138 -4.08 -6.32 15.13
N ARG A 139 -5.01 -5.50 14.66
CA ARG A 139 -4.71 -4.20 14.04
C ARG A 139 -3.82 -4.35 12.79
N GLY A 140 -4.14 -5.34 11.92
CA GLY A 140 -3.31 -5.64 10.75
C GLY A 140 -1.89 -6.06 11.15
N ALA A 141 -1.77 -6.93 12.16
CA ALA A 141 -0.50 -7.42 12.72
C ALA A 141 0.38 -6.37 13.44
N ASN A 142 -0.10 -5.15 13.70
CA ASN A 142 0.64 -4.18 14.52
C ASN A 142 0.78 -4.65 15.99
N SER A 143 -0.15 -5.48 16.47
CA SER A 143 -0.09 -6.06 17.80
C SER A 143 0.76 -7.34 17.88
N VAL A 144 1.23 -7.85 16.75
CA VAL A 144 2.05 -9.06 16.67
C VAL A 144 3.52 -8.71 16.84
N GLN A 145 4.01 -8.83 18.08
CA GLN A 145 5.40 -8.51 18.42
C GLN A 145 6.33 -9.65 18.01
N ILE A 146 7.35 -9.32 17.27
CA ILE A 146 8.38 -10.24 16.75
C ILE A 146 9.77 -9.56 16.79
N LYS A 147 10.78 -10.29 16.37
CA LYS A 147 12.11 -9.73 16.09
C LYS A 147 12.41 -9.86 14.61
N TRP A 148 13.15 -8.91 14.09
CA TRP A 148 13.73 -8.91 12.76
C TRP A 148 15.25 -8.91 12.89
N PHE A 149 15.90 -10.02 12.56
CA PHE A 149 17.34 -10.22 12.80
C PHE A 149 17.75 -9.84 14.23
N ASN A 150 17.00 -10.35 15.22
CA ASN A 150 17.13 -10.11 16.66
C ASN A 150 16.67 -8.72 17.16
N GLU A 151 16.33 -7.78 16.28
CA GLU A 151 15.86 -6.45 16.66
C GLU A 151 14.33 -6.46 16.90
N PRO A 152 13.85 -5.99 18.06
CA PRO A 152 12.41 -5.96 18.37
C PRO A 152 11.63 -5.09 17.38
N THR A 153 10.50 -5.63 16.90
CA THR A 153 9.59 -4.94 15.99
C THR A 153 8.21 -5.59 16.04
N ASN A 154 7.31 -5.24 15.11
CA ASN A 154 6.06 -5.94 14.87
C ASN A 154 5.96 -6.46 13.43
N LEU A 155 5.08 -7.42 13.20
CA LEU A 155 4.96 -8.07 11.91
C LEU A 155 4.48 -7.10 10.80
N HIS A 156 3.63 -6.14 11.14
CA HIS A 156 3.18 -5.11 10.19
C HIS A 156 4.36 -4.32 9.63
N ARG A 157 5.23 -3.81 10.51
CA ARG A 157 6.41 -3.05 10.12
C ARG A 157 7.41 -3.87 9.31
N VAL A 158 7.49 -5.17 9.53
CA VAL A 158 8.31 -6.05 8.70
C VAL A 158 7.86 -6.01 7.25
N TRP A 159 6.55 -6.05 7.01
CA TRP A 159 5.98 -6.01 5.67
C TRP A 159 6.05 -4.63 5.03
N ASP A 160 5.83 -3.57 5.79
CA ASP A 160 5.88 -2.20 5.26
C ASP A 160 7.30 -1.76 4.88
N GLU A 161 8.28 -2.07 5.74
CA GLU A 161 9.62 -1.50 5.64
C GLU A 161 10.71 -2.56 5.52
N LYS A 162 10.81 -3.46 6.53
CA LYS A 162 12.00 -4.28 6.73
C LYS A 162 12.31 -5.23 5.58
N LEU A 163 11.30 -5.87 4.99
CA LEU A 163 11.49 -6.76 3.83
C LEU A 163 12.00 -6.02 2.60
N LEU A 164 11.58 -4.78 2.41
CA LEU A 164 12.02 -3.92 1.30
C LEU A 164 13.43 -3.37 1.54
N ASP A 165 13.67 -2.80 2.72
CA ASP A 165 14.96 -2.21 3.08
C ASP A 165 16.08 -3.28 3.09
N TYR A 166 15.74 -4.52 3.46
CA TYR A 166 16.67 -5.64 3.42
C TYR A 166 17.24 -5.90 2.00
N GLN A 167 16.49 -5.55 0.95
CA GLN A 167 16.97 -5.71 -0.42
C GLN A 167 18.09 -4.75 -0.79
N ASN A 168 18.22 -3.65 -0.05
CA ASN A 168 19.22 -2.60 -0.27
C ASN A 168 19.25 -2.09 -1.72
N LEU A 169 18.06 -1.96 -2.33
CA LEU A 169 17.85 -1.46 -3.68
C LEU A 169 17.20 -0.08 -3.63
N SER A 170 17.58 0.80 -4.53
CA SER A 170 16.78 1.99 -4.81
C SER A 170 15.42 1.59 -5.37
N TYR A 171 14.41 2.44 -5.21
CA TYR A 171 13.08 2.15 -5.75
C TYR A 171 13.09 1.99 -7.28
N THR A 172 14.00 2.65 -7.98
CA THR A 172 14.14 2.56 -9.44
C THR A 172 14.75 1.22 -9.87
N GLU A 173 15.77 0.73 -9.16
CA GLU A 173 16.37 -0.58 -9.40
C GLU A 173 15.33 -1.66 -9.12
N TYR A 174 14.61 -1.55 -8.00
CA TYR A 174 13.59 -2.53 -7.65
C TYR A 174 12.47 -2.60 -8.71
N ALA A 175 11.94 -1.45 -9.12
CA ALA A 175 10.93 -1.39 -10.19
C ALA A 175 11.44 -1.99 -11.51
N THR A 176 12.72 -1.77 -11.84
CA THR A 176 13.35 -2.38 -13.03
C THR A 176 13.44 -3.90 -12.91
N PHE A 177 13.85 -4.42 -11.76
CA PHE A 177 13.94 -5.88 -11.54
C PHE A 177 12.57 -6.55 -11.55
N LEU A 178 11.54 -5.90 -11.01
CA LEU A 178 10.17 -6.41 -11.11
C LEU A 178 9.68 -6.54 -12.55
N LYS A 179 10.03 -5.59 -13.43
CA LYS A 179 9.67 -5.66 -14.86
C LYS A 179 10.35 -6.82 -15.58
N LEU A 180 11.59 -7.17 -15.21
CA LEU A 180 12.28 -8.32 -15.75
C LEU A 180 11.68 -9.65 -15.30
N LYS A 181 11.03 -9.65 -14.14
CA LYS A 181 10.46 -10.85 -13.52
C LYS A 181 9.07 -11.21 -14.05
N TYR A 182 8.26 -10.23 -14.45
CA TYR A 182 6.87 -10.42 -14.83
C TYR A 182 6.59 -9.93 -16.25
N ASP A 183 6.05 -10.80 -17.06
CA ASP A 183 5.72 -10.54 -18.46
C ASP A 183 4.36 -9.84 -18.65
N ASP A 184 4.09 -9.45 -19.90
CA ASP A 184 2.84 -8.77 -20.25
C ASP A 184 1.62 -9.68 -20.13
N PHE A 185 1.75 -10.98 -20.34
CA PHE A 185 0.65 -11.93 -20.19
C PHE A 185 0.17 -12.01 -18.75
N THR A 186 1.10 -12.21 -17.81
CA THR A 186 0.84 -12.18 -16.38
C THR A 186 0.23 -10.85 -15.96
N SER A 187 0.76 -9.73 -16.47
CA SER A 187 0.27 -8.38 -16.18
C SER A 187 -1.18 -8.18 -16.61
N LYS A 188 -1.60 -8.69 -17.77
CA LYS A 188 -2.99 -8.62 -18.24
C LYS A 188 -3.95 -9.41 -17.37
N LYS A 189 -3.56 -10.62 -16.94
CA LYS A 189 -4.37 -11.44 -16.04
C LYS A 189 -4.62 -10.76 -14.69
N TRP A 190 -3.69 -9.99 -14.20
CA TRP A 190 -3.85 -9.26 -12.93
C TRP A 190 -4.83 -8.08 -13.00
N LEU A 191 -5.24 -7.66 -14.19
CA LEU A 191 -6.24 -6.60 -14.37
C LEU A 191 -7.69 -7.12 -14.30
N GLU A 192 -7.89 -8.42 -14.22
CA GLU A 192 -9.21 -9.01 -14.02
C GLU A 192 -9.71 -8.69 -12.61
N GLY A 193 -11.02 -8.37 -12.51
CA GLY A 193 -11.67 -8.06 -11.24
C GLY A 193 -11.83 -6.57 -10.96
N ASP A 194 -12.12 -6.25 -9.70
CA ASP A 194 -12.40 -4.92 -9.18
C ASP A 194 -11.70 -4.67 -7.83
N LEU A 195 -11.93 -3.50 -7.23
CA LEU A 195 -11.32 -3.13 -5.94
C LEU A 195 -11.64 -4.12 -4.82
N VAL A 196 -12.86 -4.66 -4.80
CA VAL A 196 -13.29 -5.62 -3.77
C VAL A 196 -12.57 -6.95 -3.95
N SER A 197 -12.45 -7.43 -5.19
CA SER A 197 -11.69 -8.65 -5.49
C SER A 197 -10.21 -8.49 -5.17
N TYR A 198 -9.61 -7.32 -5.42
CA TYR A 198 -8.22 -7.02 -5.03
C TYR A 198 -8.02 -6.97 -3.52
N ALA A 199 -9.02 -6.47 -2.77
CA ALA A 199 -9.03 -6.53 -1.32
C ALA A 199 -9.11 -7.98 -0.81
N HIS A 200 -9.95 -8.81 -1.43
CA HIS A 200 -10.04 -10.24 -1.10
C HIS A 200 -8.72 -10.97 -1.39
N GLU A 201 -8.03 -10.66 -2.50
CA GLU A 201 -6.69 -11.20 -2.72
C GLU A 201 -5.72 -10.84 -1.58
N SER A 202 -5.71 -9.58 -1.13
CA SER A 202 -4.86 -9.15 0.00
C SER A 202 -5.21 -9.90 1.27
N ARG A 203 -6.51 -10.06 1.58
CA ARG A 203 -6.99 -10.89 2.69
C ARG A 203 -6.47 -12.32 2.60
N ASP A 204 -6.57 -12.94 1.43
CA ASP A 204 -6.21 -14.34 1.23
C ASP A 204 -4.69 -14.56 1.29
N PHE A 205 -3.90 -13.60 0.84
CA PHE A 205 -2.43 -13.61 0.98
C PHE A 205 -1.95 -13.32 2.41
N ARG A 206 -2.78 -12.71 3.25
CA ARG A 206 -2.45 -12.43 4.65
C ARG A 206 -1.95 -13.65 5.40
N LYS A 207 -2.48 -14.85 5.13
CA LYS A 207 -2.02 -16.10 5.76
C LYS A 207 -0.52 -16.32 5.61
N ILE A 208 0.06 -15.97 4.46
CA ILE A 208 1.50 -16.15 4.20
C ILE A 208 2.34 -15.24 5.12
N CYS A 209 1.81 -14.05 5.47
CA CYS A 209 2.50 -13.14 6.38
C CYS A 209 2.69 -13.74 7.77
N TYR A 210 1.76 -14.59 8.22
CA TYR A 210 1.78 -15.22 9.55
C TYR A 210 2.42 -16.62 9.55
N GLU A 211 2.89 -17.11 8.40
CA GLU A 211 3.52 -18.42 8.30
C GLU A 211 5.03 -18.35 8.63
N TYR A 212 5.36 -18.34 9.92
CA TYR A 212 6.74 -18.37 10.40
C TYR A 212 6.88 -19.21 11.66
N ASP A 213 8.10 -19.68 11.93
CA ASP A 213 8.45 -20.47 13.11
C ASP A 213 9.19 -19.56 14.11
N GLY A 214 8.77 -19.58 15.37
CA GLY A 214 9.36 -18.75 16.41
C GLY A 214 9.07 -17.26 16.25
N ALA A 215 9.69 -16.43 17.09
CA ALA A 215 9.43 -15.00 17.12
C ALA A 215 10.55 -14.15 16.46
N ASN A 216 11.59 -14.77 15.91
CA ASN A 216 12.70 -14.08 15.25
C ASN A 216 12.69 -14.38 13.74
N LEU A 217 12.32 -13.38 12.96
CA LEU A 217 12.29 -13.46 11.49
C LEU A 217 13.65 -13.06 10.94
N ASP A 218 14.13 -13.85 9.96
CA ASP A 218 15.44 -13.70 9.37
C ASP A 218 15.46 -14.08 7.87
N TYR A 219 16.59 -14.57 7.38
CA TYR A 219 16.79 -15.03 6.00
C TYR A 219 15.73 -16.02 5.52
N LYS A 220 15.30 -16.96 6.38
CA LYS A 220 14.29 -17.97 6.02
C LYS A 220 12.94 -17.31 5.71
N TYR A 221 12.52 -16.37 6.55
CA TYR A 221 11.28 -15.62 6.32
C TYR A 221 11.37 -14.74 5.08
N THR A 222 12.49 -14.02 4.90
CA THR A 222 12.74 -13.20 3.71
C THR A 222 12.64 -14.03 2.45
N PHE A 223 13.32 -15.18 2.38
CA PHE A 223 13.29 -16.08 1.23
C PHE A 223 11.88 -16.56 0.91
N LYS A 224 11.10 -16.95 1.93
CA LYS A 224 9.74 -17.46 1.79
C LYS A 224 8.77 -16.37 1.29
N THR A 225 8.87 -15.15 1.80
CA THR A 225 7.89 -14.09 1.56
C THR A 225 8.23 -13.20 0.36
N ARG A 226 9.49 -13.20 -0.10
CA ARG A 226 9.95 -12.39 -1.24
C ARG A 226 9.11 -12.55 -2.51
N PRO A 227 8.73 -13.77 -2.94
CA PRO A 227 7.90 -13.91 -4.15
C PRO A 227 6.55 -13.20 -4.04
N LEU A 228 5.90 -13.26 -2.87
CA LEU A 228 4.64 -12.57 -2.63
C LEU A 228 4.85 -11.04 -2.58
N LEU A 229 5.87 -10.58 -1.87
CA LEU A 229 6.22 -9.16 -1.79
C LEU A 229 6.36 -8.54 -3.18
N ASP A 230 7.22 -9.15 -4.02
CA ASP A 230 7.49 -8.70 -5.38
C ASP A 230 6.22 -8.68 -6.25
N MET A 231 5.41 -9.73 -6.14
CA MET A 231 4.15 -9.84 -6.87
C MET A 231 3.18 -8.73 -6.47
N ARG A 232 3.00 -8.47 -5.17
CA ARG A 232 2.05 -7.46 -4.69
C ARG A 232 2.45 -6.04 -5.08
N LEU A 233 3.75 -5.71 -5.05
CA LEU A 233 4.26 -4.42 -5.53
C LEU A 233 3.98 -4.24 -7.03
N MET A 234 4.24 -5.27 -7.82
CA MET A 234 4.01 -5.23 -9.27
C MET A 234 2.53 -5.12 -9.62
N GLN A 235 1.65 -5.91 -8.96
CA GLN A 235 0.20 -5.86 -9.12
C GLN A 235 -0.35 -4.47 -8.79
N ALA A 236 0.10 -3.88 -7.67
CA ALA A 236 -0.31 -2.53 -7.26
C ALA A 236 0.01 -1.49 -8.34
N GLY A 237 1.23 -1.50 -8.87
CA GLY A 237 1.65 -0.55 -9.91
C GLY A 237 0.87 -0.74 -11.21
N ILE A 238 0.65 -1.98 -11.66
CA ILE A 238 -0.12 -2.29 -12.86
C ILE A 238 -1.57 -1.83 -12.72
N ARG A 239 -2.22 -2.13 -11.60
CA ARG A 239 -3.60 -1.77 -11.33
C ARG A 239 -3.79 -0.27 -11.13
N LEU A 240 -2.83 0.41 -10.50
CA LEU A 240 -2.79 1.87 -10.42
C LEU A 240 -2.73 2.51 -11.80
N ALA A 241 -1.84 2.03 -12.67
CA ALA A 241 -1.73 2.53 -14.04
C ALA A 241 -3.03 2.33 -14.82
N ALA A 242 -3.65 1.15 -14.71
CA ALA A 242 -4.91 0.85 -15.38
C ALA A 242 -6.05 1.77 -14.90
N LEU A 243 -6.13 2.01 -13.58
CA LEU A 243 -7.09 2.92 -12.98
C LEU A 243 -6.90 4.36 -13.50
N LEU A 244 -5.67 4.87 -13.47
CA LEU A 244 -5.37 6.22 -13.93
C LEU A 244 -5.59 6.37 -15.45
N ASN A 245 -5.22 5.37 -16.25
CA ASN A 245 -5.50 5.36 -17.68
C ASN A 245 -7.01 5.35 -17.98
N LYS A 246 -7.82 4.70 -17.14
CA LYS A 246 -9.29 4.72 -17.23
C LYS A 246 -9.89 6.06 -16.83
N ILE A 247 -9.36 6.71 -15.80
CA ILE A 247 -9.80 8.03 -15.31
C ILE A 247 -9.54 9.12 -16.36
N PHE A 248 -8.39 9.05 -17.02
CA PHE A 248 -7.92 10.07 -17.95
C PHE A 248 -8.01 9.61 -19.43
N LYS A 249 -9.07 8.87 -19.78
CA LYS A 249 -9.35 8.44 -21.15
C LYS A 249 -9.65 9.58 -22.11
#